data_97d0ace5ccdeafb5771cdf29d06ea079
#
_entry.id   97d0ace5ccdeafb5771cdf29d06ea079
#
_cell.length_a   1.000
_cell.length_b   1.000
_cell.length_c   1.000
_cell.angle_alpha   90.00
_cell.angle_beta   90.00
_cell.angle_gamma   90.00
#
_symmetry.space_group_name_H-M   'P 1'
#
loop_
_entity.id
_entity.type
_entity.pdbx_description
1 polymer ?
#
loop_
_entity_poly.entity_id
_entity_poly.type
_entity_poly.pdbx_seq_one_letter_code
_entity_poly.pdbx_strand_id
1 'polypeptide(L)'
;MAEMTKNWVARMINRHAETVLEIDKVKKHLANAGNNPKISKVTYGNISLLLRDLKNLERTYRIMLENENVTFTMNGEYCTKIAQINEKKNSDNND
;
A
#
# COMPACT_ATOMS: atom_id res chain seq x y z
N MET A 1 17.60 -0.43 -20.51
CA MET A 1 17.25 0.41 -19.36
C MET A 1 15.75 0.45 -19.10
N ALA A 2 14.95 0.67 -20.16
CA ALA A 2 13.50 0.70 -19.98
C ALA A 2 12.96 -0.59 -19.37
N GLU A 3 13.48 -1.73 -19.77
CA GLU A 3 13.02 -3.02 -19.24
C GLU A 3 13.35 -3.19 -17.77
N MET A 4 14.52 -2.74 -17.36
CA MET A 4 14.92 -2.78 -15.96
C MET A 4 14.01 -1.89 -15.13
N THR A 5 13.66 -0.72 -15.67
CA THR A 5 12.77 0.19 -14.99
C THR A 5 11.39 -0.44 -14.82
N LYS A 6 10.89 -1.09 -15.86
CA LYS A 6 9.59 -1.77 -15.80
C LYS A 6 9.61 -2.90 -14.77
N ASN A 7 10.68 -3.69 -14.73
CA ASN A 7 10.79 -4.78 -13.76
C ASN A 7 10.80 -4.25 -12.34
N TRP A 8 11.53 -3.16 -12.12
CA TRP A 8 11.58 -2.54 -10.82
C TRP A 8 10.19 -2.03 -10.40
N VAL A 9 9.52 -1.36 -11.33
CA VAL A 9 8.18 -0.82 -11.06
C VAL A 9 7.21 -1.95 -10.75
N ALA A 10 7.24 -3.03 -11.51
CA ALA A 10 6.36 -4.17 -11.27
C ALA A 10 6.57 -4.77 -9.89
N ARG A 11 7.82 -4.91 -9.46
CA ARG A 11 8.13 -5.41 -8.12
C ARG A 11 7.58 -4.49 -7.04
N MET A 12 7.73 -3.19 -7.25
CA MET A 12 7.26 -2.22 -6.25
C MET A 12 5.73 -2.20 -6.20
N ILE A 13 5.06 -2.38 -7.33
CA ILE A 13 3.61 -2.49 -7.36
C ILE A 13 3.16 -3.69 -6.52
N ASN A 14 3.84 -4.82 -6.67
CA ASN A 14 3.51 -6.01 -5.90
C ASN A 14 3.73 -5.78 -4.40
N ARG A 15 4.82 -5.15 -4.03
CA ARG A 15 5.10 -4.84 -2.63
C ARG A 15 4.07 -3.87 -2.06
N HIS A 16 3.67 -2.90 -2.86
CA HIS A 16 2.63 -1.97 -2.45
C HIS A 16 1.32 -2.71 -2.22
N ALA A 17 0.95 -3.60 -3.13
CA ALA A 17 -0.29 -4.38 -3.00
C ALA A 17 -0.26 -5.24 -1.74
N GLU A 18 0.87 -5.89 -1.46
CA GLU A 18 1.03 -6.68 -0.24
C GLU A 18 0.86 -5.82 1.01
N THR A 19 1.43 -4.61 0.97
CA THR A 19 1.34 -3.68 2.09
C THR A 19 -0.10 -3.25 2.32
N VAL A 20 -0.84 -2.96 1.27
CA VAL A 20 -2.26 -2.60 1.36
C VAL A 20 -3.06 -3.73 2.01
N LEU A 21 -2.82 -4.96 1.58
CA LEU A 21 -3.49 -6.12 2.15
C LEU A 21 -3.14 -6.31 3.63
N GLU A 22 -1.88 -6.09 3.98
CA GLU A 22 -1.43 -6.20 5.35
C GLU A 22 -2.07 -5.14 6.23
N ILE A 23 -2.20 -3.92 5.73
CA ILE A 23 -2.90 -2.85 6.46
C ILE A 23 -4.33 -3.29 6.78
N ASP A 24 -5.03 -3.85 5.80
CA ASP A 24 -6.40 -4.30 6.00
C ASP A 24 -6.48 -5.37 7.08
N LYS A 25 -5.57 -6.34 7.04
CA LYS A 25 -5.51 -7.40 8.05
C LYS A 25 -5.26 -6.85 9.44
N VAL A 26 -4.30 -5.94 9.56
CA VAL A 26 -3.94 -5.36 10.85
C VAL A 26 -5.08 -4.51 11.38
N LYS A 27 -5.78 -3.77 10.52
CA LYS A 27 -6.96 -3.02 10.94
C LYS A 27 -8.03 -3.93 11.54
N LYS A 28 -8.24 -5.09 10.93
CA LYS A 28 -9.19 -6.06 11.45
C LYS A 28 -8.73 -6.63 12.79
N HIS A 29 -7.46 -6.93 12.91
CA HIS A 29 -6.90 -7.40 14.18
C HIS A 29 -7.05 -6.35 15.27
N LEU A 30 -6.81 -5.09 14.94
CA LEU A 30 -6.94 -4.02 15.91
C LEU A 30 -8.38 -3.86 16.38
N ALA A 31 -9.35 -3.94 15.45
CA ALA A 31 -10.75 -3.87 15.81
C ALA A 31 -11.15 -5.02 16.74
N ASN A 32 -10.67 -6.23 16.44
CA ASN A 32 -10.95 -7.40 17.27
C ASN A 32 -10.29 -7.27 18.65
N ALA A 33 -9.07 -6.77 18.69
CA ALA A 33 -8.33 -6.58 19.92
C ALA A 33 -9.02 -5.59 20.85
N GLY A 34 -9.60 -4.53 20.27
CA GLY A 34 -10.32 -3.54 21.05
C GLY A 34 -11.55 -4.10 21.76
N ASN A 35 -12.09 -5.19 21.25
CA ASN A 35 -13.27 -5.85 21.82
C ASN A 35 -12.92 -7.08 22.66
N ASN A 36 -11.64 -7.43 22.75
CA ASN A 36 -11.22 -8.62 23.46
C ASN A 36 -10.56 -8.22 24.79
N PRO A 37 -11.21 -8.52 25.94
CA PRO A 37 -10.67 -8.13 27.24
C PRO A 37 -9.38 -8.88 27.61
N LYS A 38 -9.06 -9.96 26.89
CA LYS A 38 -7.85 -10.73 27.15
C LYS A 38 -6.61 -10.11 26.51
N ILE A 39 -6.79 -9.18 25.58
CA ILE A 39 -5.66 -8.52 24.93
C ILE A 39 -5.13 -7.41 25.85
N SER A 40 -3.84 -7.46 26.13
CA SER A 40 -3.23 -6.46 26.99
C SER A 40 -3.14 -5.11 26.29
N LYS A 41 -3.04 -4.04 27.07
CA LYS A 41 -2.86 -2.69 26.51
C LYS A 41 -1.57 -2.59 25.72
N VAL A 42 -0.54 -3.29 26.15
CA VAL A 42 0.76 -3.30 25.46
C VAL A 42 0.60 -3.90 24.07
N THR A 43 -0.07 -5.05 23.98
CA THR A 43 -0.32 -5.70 22.70
C THR A 43 -1.15 -4.80 21.79
N TYR A 44 -2.21 -4.21 22.32
CA TYR A 44 -3.04 -3.29 21.55
C TYR A 44 -2.22 -2.11 21.01
N GLY A 45 -1.38 -1.53 21.87
CA GLY A 45 -0.50 -0.44 21.48
C GLY A 45 0.47 -0.83 20.38
N ASN A 46 1.04 -2.05 20.49
CA ASN A 46 1.98 -2.53 19.47
C ASN A 46 1.29 -2.75 18.13
N ILE A 47 0.07 -3.26 18.14
CA ILE A 47 -0.70 -3.41 16.89
C ILE A 47 -0.97 -2.04 16.27
N SER A 48 -1.30 -1.05 17.09
CA SER A 48 -1.54 0.30 16.63
C SER A 48 -0.29 0.90 15.97
N LEU A 49 0.89 0.68 16.58
CA LEU A 49 2.15 1.15 16.03
C LEU A 49 2.47 0.45 14.71
N LEU A 50 2.23 -0.85 14.65
CA LEU A 50 2.44 -1.60 13.42
C LEU A 50 1.57 -1.04 12.30
N LEU A 51 0.31 -0.76 12.59
CA LEU A 51 -0.59 -0.19 11.61
C LEU A 51 -0.07 1.15 11.10
N ARG A 52 0.40 2.01 12.01
CA ARG A 52 0.98 3.30 11.63
C ARG A 52 2.17 3.12 10.70
N ASP A 53 3.06 2.19 11.04
CA ASP A 53 4.26 1.95 10.25
C ASP A 53 3.92 1.41 8.87
N LEU A 54 2.92 0.53 8.79
CA LEU A 54 2.45 0.00 7.51
C LEU A 54 1.84 1.09 6.64
N LYS A 55 1.10 2.00 7.22
CA LYS A 55 0.53 3.13 6.48
C LYS A 55 1.63 4.02 5.92
N ASN A 56 2.67 4.27 6.69
CA ASN A 56 3.82 5.06 6.23
C ASN A 56 4.55 4.35 5.11
N LEU A 57 4.72 3.04 5.22
CA LEU A 57 5.37 2.25 4.18
C LEU A 57 4.56 2.27 2.89
N GLU A 58 3.24 2.10 3.00
CA GLU A 58 2.34 2.18 1.84
C GLU A 58 2.49 3.51 1.13
N ARG A 59 2.49 4.59 1.89
CA ARG A 59 2.62 5.93 1.36
C ARG A 59 3.95 6.11 0.64
N THR A 60 5.02 5.61 1.20
CA THR A 60 6.35 5.71 0.59
C THR A 60 6.38 4.98 -0.75
N TYR A 61 5.88 3.74 -0.79
CA TYR A 61 5.78 3.01 -2.05
C TYR A 61 4.92 3.76 -3.06
N ARG A 62 3.79 4.28 -2.61
CA ARG A 62 2.86 4.98 -3.48
C ARG A 62 3.50 6.22 -4.12
N ILE A 63 4.19 7.02 -3.33
CA ILE A 63 4.86 8.22 -3.84
C ILE A 63 5.91 7.85 -4.89
N MET A 64 6.72 6.83 -4.60
CA MET A 64 7.72 6.36 -5.54
C MET A 64 7.08 5.92 -6.86
N LEU A 65 5.97 5.20 -6.77
CA LEU A 65 5.30 4.68 -7.95
C LEU A 65 4.57 5.77 -8.73
N GLU A 66 4.01 6.76 -8.04
CA GLU A 66 3.37 7.88 -8.73
C GLU A 66 4.36 8.62 -9.62
N ASN A 67 5.61 8.68 -9.21
CA ASN A 67 6.67 9.26 -10.04
C ASN A 67 6.93 8.44 -11.30
N GLU A 68 6.50 7.19 -11.34
CA GLU A 68 6.63 6.30 -12.49
C GLU A 68 5.33 6.13 -13.25
N ASN A 69 4.42 7.08 -13.12
CA ASN A 69 3.14 7.11 -13.81
C ASN A 69 2.19 5.97 -13.41
N VAL A 70 2.32 5.50 -12.19
CA VAL A 70 1.39 4.52 -11.63
C VAL A 70 0.30 5.28 -10.89
N THR A 71 -0.95 4.88 -11.09
CA THR A 71 -2.08 5.53 -10.42
C THR A 71 -2.69 4.61 -9.38
N PHE A 72 -3.31 5.22 -8.39
CA PHE A 72 -3.89 4.52 -7.25
C PHE A 72 -5.31 5.01 -7.01
N THR A 73 -6.14 4.12 -6.49
CA THR A 73 -7.47 4.51 -6.03
C THR A 73 -7.41 4.74 -4.52
N MET A 74 -7.80 5.94 -4.12
CA MET A 74 -7.73 6.34 -2.72
C MET A 74 -9.12 6.47 -2.12
N ASN A 75 -9.23 6.18 -0.83
CA ASN A 75 -10.41 6.46 -0.03
C ASN A 75 -9.93 7.21 1.20
N GLY A 76 -10.01 8.54 1.14
CA GLY A 76 -9.41 9.37 2.15
C GLY A 76 -7.89 9.25 2.10
N GLU A 77 -7.29 8.89 3.21
CA GLU A 77 -5.83 8.73 3.30
C GLU A 77 -5.37 7.30 2.98
N TYR A 78 -6.31 6.41 2.61
CA TYR A 78 -5.98 5.01 2.35
C TYR A 78 -6.06 4.66 0.89
N CYS A 79 -5.14 3.82 0.45
CA CYS A 79 -5.20 3.22 -0.87
C CYS A 79 -6.15 2.01 -0.80
N THR A 80 -7.13 1.96 -1.69
CA THR A 80 -8.15 0.91 -1.65
C THR A 80 -8.04 -0.12 -2.77
N LYS A 81 -7.26 0.17 -3.78
CA LYS A 81 -7.08 -0.76 -4.90
C LYS A 81 -5.62 -0.90 -5.27
N ILE A 82 -5.33 -2.05 -5.84
CA ILE A 82 -4.01 -2.32 -6.38
C ILE A 82 -3.72 -1.32 -7.49
N ALA A 83 -2.48 -0.85 -7.52
CA ALA A 83 -2.02 0.12 -8.49
C ALA A 83 -2.13 -0.38 -9.92
N GLN A 84 -2.31 0.55 -10.83
CA GLN A 84 -2.31 0.26 -12.25
C GLN A 84 -1.31 1.17 -12.95
N ILE A 85 -0.64 0.64 -13.93
CA ILE A 85 0.28 1.42 -14.75
C ILE A 85 -0.52 2.12 -15.85
N ASN A 86 -0.20 3.38 -16.10
CA ASN A 86 -0.87 4.15 -17.14
C ASN A 86 -0.25 3.88 -18.52
N GLU A 87 -0.35 2.63 -18.96
CA GLU A 87 0.24 2.21 -20.23
C GLU A 87 -0.48 2.82 -21.42
N LYS A 88 -1.78 2.98 -21.28
CA LYS A 88 -2.59 3.54 -22.34
C LYS A 88 -2.10 4.94 -22.75
N LYS A 89 -1.74 5.74 -21.76
CA LYS A 89 -1.21 7.06 -22.00
C LYS A 89 0.10 7.00 -22.76
N ASN A 90 0.95 6.05 -22.40
CA ASN A 90 2.23 5.88 -23.08
C ASN A 90 2.04 5.44 -24.53
N SER A 91 1.09 4.56 -24.76
CA SER A 91 0.78 4.11 -26.11
C SER A 91 0.31 5.24 -27.00
N ASP A 92 -0.54 6.09 -26.45
CA ASP A 92 -1.05 7.24 -27.20
C ASP A 92 0.05 8.20 -27.60
N ASN A 93 1.03 8.34 -26.74
CA ASN A 93 2.15 9.24 -26.99
C ASN A 93 3.06 8.75 -28.12
N ASN A 94 3.03 7.45 -28.36
CA ASN A 94 3.88 6.86 -29.39
C ASN A 94 3.30 7.02 -30.79
N ASP A 95 2.07 7.37 -30.86
CA ASP A 95 1.43 7.56 -32.14
C ASP A 95 1.85 8.87 -32.78
#